data_75851ed7d7c4704917d282b39cb7d5aa
#
_entry.id   75851ed7d7c4704917d282b39cb7d5aa
#
_cell.length_a   1.000
_cell.length_b   1.000
_cell.length_c   1.000
_cell.angle_alpha   90.00
_cell.angle_beta   90.00
_cell.angle_gamma   90.00
#
_symmetry.space_group_name_H-M   'P 1'
#
loop_
_entity.id
_entity.type
_entity.pdbx_description
1 polymer ?
#
loop_
_entity_poly.entity_id
_entity_poly.type
_entity_poly.pdbx_seq_one_letter_code
_entity_poly.pdbx_strand_id
1 'polypeptide(L)'
;MKFKLLKNKIPQDTIEYLQDYTLEVKKRIKPYEGTPKSNGSGVYWKGLDMASKCPICSHLENKKLYEVYTSNFMHEVITPFIPTPYLFNDQIVVKEPNEDFEFESHYDNQFGPTPNDKELVTINCMLVLDDFTDENGAIEVYDEEWIRLYPKVGDILMIDGFTPHRSYKNNSENIRRAYLCVYSNKSIGKDFQKGFYYRKFNLTQWVS
;
A
#
# COMPACT_ATOMS: atom_id res chain seq x y z
N MET A 1 -8.24 7.24 15.95
CA MET A 1 -7.02 6.38 16.04
C MET A 1 -6.08 6.85 14.97
N LYS A 2 -4.83 7.19 15.29
CA LYS A 2 -3.85 7.55 14.25
C LYS A 2 -3.22 6.33 13.62
N PHE A 3 -2.76 5.40 14.45
CA PHE A 3 -2.29 4.11 13.98
C PHE A 3 -2.49 3.01 15.04
N LYS A 4 -2.38 1.75 14.62
CA LYS A 4 -2.41 0.58 15.50
C LYS A 4 -1.63 -0.57 14.86
N LEU A 5 -0.76 -1.21 15.64
CA LEU A 5 -0.02 -2.39 15.22
C LEU A 5 -0.65 -3.64 15.84
N LEU A 6 -1.15 -4.52 15.00
CA LEU A 6 -1.74 -5.80 15.38
C LEU A 6 -0.74 -6.92 15.07
N LYS A 7 -0.32 -7.65 16.11
CA LYS A 7 0.71 -8.67 15.99
C LYS A 7 0.16 -10.00 15.47
N ASN A 8 0.86 -10.58 14.50
CA ASN A 8 0.64 -11.95 14.00
C ASN A 8 -0.83 -12.24 13.65
N LYS A 9 -1.42 -11.39 12.78
CA LYS A 9 -2.83 -11.47 12.38
C LYS A 9 -3.04 -12.04 10.99
N ILE A 10 -2.03 -12.07 10.14
CA ILE A 10 -2.13 -12.54 8.76
C ILE A 10 -1.95 -14.06 8.76
N PRO A 11 -2.89 -14.84 8.17
CA PRO A 11 -2.71 -16.28 7.96
C PRO A 11 -1.46 -16.59 7.13
N GLN A 12 -0.77 -17.68 7.44
CA GLN A 12 0.48 -18.04 6.79
C GLN A 12 0.34 -18.27 5.28
N ASP A 13 -0.72 -18.94 4.85
CA ASP A 13 -1.04 -19.17 3.43
C ASP A 13 -1.30 -17.86 2.66
N THR A 14 -1.85 -16.86 3.33
CA THR A 14 -2.03 -15.52 2.79
C THR A 14 -0.69 -14.80 2.63
N ILE A 15 0.21 -14.91 3.60
CA ILE A 15 1.56 -14.34 3.50
C ILE A 15 2.29 -14.94 2.30
N GLU A 16 2.35 -16.26 2.20
CA GLU A 16 3.01 -16.98 1.11
C GLU A 16 2.45 -16.59 -0.25
N TYR A 17 1.12 -16.56 -0.36
CA TYR A 17 0.47 -16.13 -1.60
C TYR A 17 0.85 -14.70 -2.00
N LEU A 18 0.80 -13.74 -1.06
CA LEU A 18 1.11 -12.35 -1.36
C LEU A 18 2.59 -12.14 -1.68
N GLN A 19 3.48 -12.88 -1.04
CA GLN A 19 4.90 -12.88 -1.35
C GLN A 19 5.15 -13.37 -2.79
N ASP A 20 4.54 -14.49 -3.17
CA ASP A 20 4.65 -15.06 -4.53
C ASP A 20 4.03 -14.13 -5.57
N TYR A 21 2.86 -13.56 -5.29
CA TYR A 21 2.20 -12.61 -6.18
C TYR A 21 3.08 -11.38 -6.44
N THR A 22 3.77 -10.90 -5.41
CA THR A 22 4.71 -9.77 -5.57
C THR A 22 5.83 -10.10 -6.56
N LEU A 23 6.37 -11.33 -6.53
CA LEU A 23 7.38 -11.79 -7.48
C LEU A 23 6.82 -11.93 -8.90
N GLU A 24 5.57 -12.35 -9.05
CA GLU A 24 4.91 -12.40 -10.36
C GLU A 24 4.70 -11.01 -10.96
N VAL A 25 4.24 -10.07 -10.15
CA VAL A 25 4.09 -8.66 -10.56
C VAL A 25 5.43 -8.11 -11.02
N LYS A 26 6.49 -8.35 -10.26
CA LYS A 26 7.85 -7.92 -10.60
C LYS A 26 8.30 -8.43 -11.98
N LYS A 27 7.98 -9.67 -12.35
CA LYS A 27 8.32 -10.23 -13.67
C LYS A 27 7.62 -9.53 -14.84
N ARG A 28 6.45 -8.93 -14.58
CA ARG A 28 5.64 -8.22 -15.58
C ARG A 28 6.05 -6.75 -15.76
N ILE A 29 6.80 -6.22 -14.80
CA ILE A 29 7.25 -4.82 -14.81
C ILE A 29 8.29 -4.62 -15.90
N LYS A 30 8.04 -3.69 -16.82
CA LYS A 30 9.03 -3.26 -17.81
C LYS A 30 9.80 -2.05 -17.28
N PRO A 31 11.10 -1.96 -17.54
CA PRO A 31 11.86 -0.74 -17.25
C PRO A 31 11.21 0.47 -17.91
N TYR A 32 11.13 1.58 -17.18
CA TYR A 32 10.67 2.84 -17.72
C TYR A 32 11.79 3.47 -18.57
N GLU A 33 11.54 3.69 -19.87
CA GLU A 33 12.51 4.26 -20.81
C GLU A 33 12.52 5.79 -20.85
N GLY A 34 11.81 6.45 -19.95
CA GLY A 34 11.69 7.91 -19.89
C GLY A 34 12.49 8.55 -18.76
N THR A 35 12.65 9.87 -18.83
CA THR A 35 13.16 10.64 -17.68
C THR A 35 12.11 10.62 -16.58
N PRO A 36 12.44 10.24 -15.35
CA PRO A 36 11.51 10.29 -14.24
C PRO A 36 10.94 11.70 -14.10
N LYS A 37 9.63 11.85 -14.16
CA LYS A 37 8.96 13.13 -13.96
C LYS A 37 8.26 13.09 -12.61
N SER A 38 8.55 14.05 -11.75
CA SER A 38 7.72 14.32 -10.60
C SER A 38 6.33 14.76 -11.07
N ASN A 39 5.30 14.02 -10.69
CA ASN A 39 3.91 14.36 -11.00
C ASN A 39 3.18 15.02 -9.83
N GLY A 40 3.91 15.66 -8.90
CA GLY A 40 3.35 16.28 -7.70
C GLY A 40 2.93 15.26 -6.61
N SER A 41 2.88 13.97 -6.90
CA SER A 41 2.78 12.88 -5.92
C SER A 41 4.14 12.26 -5.62
N GLY A 42 5.16 12.78 -6.21
CA GLY A 42 6.53 12.88 -5.71
C GLY A 42 7.43 11.68 -5.90
N VAL A 43 7.03 10.54 -6.43
CA VAL A 43 7.94 9.41 -6.30
C VAL A 43 8.08 8.57 -7.55
N TYR A 44 9.25 8.65 -8.13
CA TYR A 44 9.70 7.78 -9.21
C TYR A 44 10.85 6.91 -8.76
N TRP A 45 10.82 5.67 -9.14
CA TRP A 45 11.93 4.77 -8.97
C TRP A 45 12.87 4.84 -10.14
N LYS A 46 14.15 4.77 -9.86
CA LYS A 46 15.17 4.76 -10.89
C LYS A 46 14.89 3.62 -11.87
N GLY A 47 14.43 3.98 -13.09
CA GLY A 47 14.14 3.02 -14.15
C GLY A 47 12.77 2.34 -14.15
N LEU A 48 11.86 2.71 -13.22
CA LEU A 48 10.48 2.16 -13.17
C LEU A 48 9.52 3.26 -12.75
N ASP A 49 8.29 3.26 -13.27
CA ASP A 49 7.26 4.16 -12.77
C ASP A 49 6.60 3.61 -11.48
N MET A 50 5.94 4.47 -10.72
CA MET A 50 5.27 4.11 -9.47
C MET A 50 4.19 3.05 -9.68
N ALA A 51 3.45 3.13 -10.77
CA ALA A 51 2.38 2.19 -11.07
C ALA A 51 2.93 0.78 -11.28
N SER A 52 4.11 0.67 -11.87
CA SER A 52 4.78 -0.60 -12.08
C SER A 52 5.19 -1.26 -10.77
N LYS A 53 5.61 -0.48 -9.78
CA LYS A 53 6.10 -1.01 -8.51
C LYS A 53 5.06 -1.09 -7.39
N CYS A 54 4.07 -0.20 -7.46
CA CYS A 54 2.98 -0.12 -6.50
C CYS A 54 1.64 -0.22 -7.23
N PRO A 55 1.33 -1.38 -7.84
CA PRO A 55 0.04 -1.55 -8.53
C PRO A 55 -1.10 -1.29 -7.54
N ILE A 56 -2.04 -0.45 -7.98
CA ILE A 56 -3.20 -0.03 -7.20
C ILE A 56 -4.46 -0.66 -7.78
N CYS A 57 -5.39 -1.05 -6.91
CA CYS A 57 -6.66 -1.69 -7.26
C CYS A 57 -6.50 -3.03 -8.00
N SER A 58 -5.44 -3.76 -7.71
CA SER A 58 -5.18 -5.09 -8.30
C SER A 58 -6.26 -6.12 -7.98
N HIS A 59 -7.00 -5.94 -6.87
CA HIS A 59 -8.13 -6.77 -6.50
C HIS A 59 -9.28 -6.75 -7.53
N LEU A 60 -9.37 -5.72 -8.38
CA LEU A 60 -10.40 -5.63 -9.43
C LEU A 60 -10.18 -6.67 -10.54
N GLU A 61 -8.94 -7.10 -10.75
CA GLU A 61 -8.54 -8.01 -11.83
C GLU A 61 -8.04 -9.36 -11.30
N ASN A 62 -7.75 -9.44 -10.01
CA ASN A 62 -7.27 -10.65 -9.36
C ASN A 62 -8.23 -11.12 -8.26
N LYS A 63 -8.98 -12.21 -8.57
CA LYS A 63 -9.97 -12.78 -7.66
C LYS A 63 -9.38 -13.14 -6.29
N LYS A 64 -8.16 -13.67 -6.24
CA LYS A 64 -7.55 -14.10 -4.99
C LYS A 64 -7.12 -12.89 -4.12
N LEU A 65 -6.69 -11.79 -4.72
CA LEU A 65 -6.49 -10.53 -3.99
C LEU A 65 -7.81 -9.98 -3.45
N TYR A 66 -8.88 -10.04 -4.24
CA TYR A 66 -10.21 -9.68 -3.76
C TYR A 66 -10.64 -10.54 -2.56
N GLU A 67 -10.37 -11.85 -2.59
CA GLU A 67 -10.65 -12.77 -1.49
C GLU A 67 -9.83 -12.43 -0.24
N VAL A 68 -8.55 -12.05 -0.37
CA VAL A 68 -7.74 -11.55 0.75
C VAL A 68 -8.36 -10.28 1.33
N TYR A 69 -8.70 -9.32 0.46
CA TYR A 69 -9.24 -8.03 0.84
C TYR A 69 -10.61 -8.14 1.54
N THR A 70 -11.42 -9.16 1.20
CA THR A 70 -12.75 -9.42 1.77
C THR A 70 -12.78 -10.58 2.75
N SER A 71 -11.62 -11.07 3.18
CA SER A 71 -11.51 -12.22 4.09
C SER A 71 -12.08 -11.95 5.47
N ASN A 72 -12.45 -13.01 6.17
CA ASN A 72 -12.97 -12.91 7.53
C ASN A 72 -11.97 -12.26 8.48
N PHE A 73 -10.67 -12.59 8.37
CA PHE A 73 -9.67 -11.97 9.23
C PHE A 73 -9.54 -10.46 9.01
N MET A 74 -9.63 -9.99 7.75
CA MET A 74 -9.65 -8.55 7.46
C MET A 74 -10.94 -7.90 7.96
N HIS A 75 -12.07 -8.57 7.83
CA HIS A 75 -13.33 -8.09 8.37
C HIS A 75 -13.27 -7.90 9.90
N GLU A 76 -12.73 -8.88 10.63
CA GLU A 76 -12.53 -8.80 12.08
C GLU A 76 -11.57 -7.66 12.49
N VAL A 77 -10.57 -7.39 11.66
CA VAL A 77 -9.59 -6.30 11.89
C VAL A 77 -10.23 -4.93 11.70
N ILE A 78 -11.05 -4.75 10.66
CA ILE A 78 -11.51 -3.41 10.26
C ILE A 78 -12.84 -2.99 10.90
N THR A 79 -13.77 -3.91 11.15
CA THR A 79 -15.12 -3.58 11.61
C THR A 79 -15.20 -2.89 12.97
N PRO A 80 -14.26 -3.07 13.91
CA PRO A 80 -14.20 -2.26 15.13
C PRO A 80 -14.00 -0.76 14.91
N PHE A 81 -13.50 -0.37 13.73
CA PHE A 81 -13.19 1.03 13.38
C PHE A 81 -14.12 1.58 12.30
N ILE A 82 -14.48 0.74 11.35
CA ILE A 82 -15.45 1.03 10.28
C ILE A 82 -16.48 -0.09 10.27
N PRO A 83 -17.63 0.07 10.95
CA PRO A 83 -18.63 -1.01 11.09
C PRO A 83 -19.18 -1.55 9.77
N THR A 84 -19.25 -0.70 8.74
CA THR A 84 -19.64 -1.10 7.38
C THR A 84 -18.53 -0.66 6.43
N PRO A 85 -17.46 -1.47 6.27
CA PRO A 85 -16.32 -1.09 5.45
C PRO A 85 -16.63 -1.26 3.96
N TYR A 86 -16.25 -0.25 3.19
CA TYR A 86 -16.20 -0.32 1.73
C TYR A 86 -14.75 -0.48 1.28
N LEU A 87 -14.53 -1.27 0.24
CA LEU A 87 -13.21 -1.39 -0.38
C LEU A 87 -12.87 -0.07 -1.08
N PHE A 88 -11.77 0.54 -0.69
CA PHE A 88 -11.32 1.81 -1.27
C PHE A 88 -10.29 1.58 -2.37
N ASN A 89 -9.12 1.07 -2.01
CA ASN A 89 -8.10 0.58 -2.93
C ASN A 89 -7.22 -0.48 -2.25
N ASP A 90 -6.46 -1.20 -3.04
CA ASP A 90 -5.34 -2.01 -2.57
C ASP A 90 -4.06 -1.60 -3.29
N GLN A 91 -2.93 -1.88 -2.69
CA GLN A 91 -1.63 -1.53 -3.23
C GLN A 91 -0.56 -2.53 -2.79
N ILE A 92 0.28 -2.94 -3.74
CA ILE A 92 1.52 -3.66 -3.42
C ILE A 92 2.64 -2.65 -3.31
N VAL A 93 3.40 -2.71 -2.23
CA VAL A 93 4.58 -1.88 -2.01
C VAL A 93 5.81 -2.77 -1.91
N VAL A 94 6.79 -2.49 -2.74
CA VAL A 94 8.06 -3.21 -2.79
C VAL A 94 9.19 -2.22 -2.66
N LYS A 95 10.13 -2.51 -1.77
CA LYS A 95 11.45 -1.87 -1.73
C LYS A 95 12.50 -2.91 -2.08
N GLU A 96 13.17 -2.70 -3.20
CA GLU A 96 14.23 -3.58 -3.68
C GLU A 96 15.50 -3.45 -2.82
N PRO A 97 16.38 -4.47 -2.80
CA PRO A 97 17.67 -4.37 -2.14
C PRO A 97 18.47 -3.18 -2.66
N ASN A 98 19.13 -2.46 -1.75
CA ASN A 98 20.02 -1.33 -2.06
C ASN A 98 19.36 -0.25 -2.93
N GLU A 99 18.05 -0.03 -2.73
CA GLU A 99 17.28 0.90 -3.54
C GLU A 99 17.29 2.31 -2.97
N ASP A 100 17.75 3.27 -3.77
CA ASP A 100 17.75 4.69 -3.45
C ASP A 100 16.37 5.31 -3.63
N PHE A 101 15.39 4.79 -2.89
CA PHE A 101 14.01 5.20 -2.94
C PHE A 101 13.37 5.29 -1.56
N GLU A 102 12.73 6.40 -1.27
CA GLU A 102 11.95 6.61 -0.05
C GLU A 102 10.55 7.12 -0.35
N PHE A 103 9.62 6.85 0.54
CA PHE A 103 8.34 7.52 0.56
C PHE A 103 8.47 8.73 1.49
N GLU A 104 8.46 9.93 0.89
CA GLU A 104 8.42 11.18 1.64
C GLU A 104 7.17 11.27 2.52
N SER A 105 7.19 12.19 3.48
CA SER A 105 6.04 12.40 4.36
C SER A 105 4.79 12.77 3.58
N HIS A 106 3.75 11.98 3.75
CA HIS A 106 2.44 12.14 3.12
C HIS A 106 1.35 11.55 4.01
N TYR A 107 0.10 11.84 3.68
CA TYR A 107 -1.07 11.12 4.18
C TYR A 107 -1.90 10.62 2.99
N ASP A 108 -2.47 9.41 3.11
CA ASP A 108 -3.06 8.71 1.97
C ASP A 108 -4.21 9.48 1.31
N ASN A 109 -5.06 10.13 2.12
CA ASN A 109 -6.22 10.85 1.62
C ASN A 109 -5.89 12.09 0.79
N GLN A 110 -4.67 12.61 0.83
CA GLN A 110 -4.27 13.73 -0.05
C GLN A 110 -4.30 13.35 -1.53
N PHE A 111 -4.18 12.05 -1.83
CA PHE A 111 -4.22 11.51 -3.19
C PHE A 111 -5.60 10.96 -3.56
N GLY A 112 -6.53 10.97 -2.61
CA GLY A 112 -7.89 10.45 -2.80
C GLY A 112 -8.78 11.33 -3.65
N PRO A 113 -9.99 10.85 -3.99
CA PRO A 113 -10.96 11.59 -4.80
C PRO A 113 -11.54 12.80 -4.09
N THR A 114 -11.57 12.76 -2.78
CA THR A 114 -12.22 13.76 -1.92
C THR A 114 -11.28 14.13 -0.76
N PRO A 115 -10.11 14.74 -1.05
CA PRO A 115 -9.09 15.02 -0.02
C PRO A 115 -9.58 15.97 1.06
N ASN A 116 -10.67 16.72 0.80
CA ASN A 116 -11.27 17.69 1.73
C ASN A 116 -12.56 17.17 2.38
N ASP A 117 -12.98 15.94 2.14
CA ASP A 117 -14.17 15.36 2.79
C ASP A 117 -13.85 14.97 4.23
N LYS A 118 -14.24 15.84 5.16
CA LYS A 118 -14.02 15.66 6.61
C LYS A 118 -14.81 14.50 7.21
N GLU A 119 -15.82 14.00 6.51
CA GLU A 119 -16.62 12.85 6.96
C GLU A 119 -16.08 11.52 6.40
N LEU A 120 -15.13 11.59 5.47
CA LEU A 120 -14.48 10.40 4.94
C LEU A 120 -13.52 9.84 6.00
N VAL A 121 -13.79 8.64 6.42
CA VAL A 121 -12.86 7.84 7.24
C VAL A 121 -12.26 6.79 6.32
N THR A 122 -10.95 6.77 6.22
CA THR A 122 -10.21 5.70 5.56
C THR A 122 -9.19 5.11 6.52
N ILE A 123 -8.98 3.82 6.40
CA ILE A 123 -7.95 3.11 7.16
C ILE A 123 -7.14 2.26 6.19
N ASN A 124 -5.85 2.51 6.16
CA ASN A 124 -4.89 1.68 5.47
C ASN A 124 -4.45 0.54 6.39
N CYS A 125 -4.76 -0.68 6.01
CA CYS A 125 -4.28 -1.90 6.67
C CYS A 125 -3.09 -2.44 5.88
N MET A 126 -1.89 -2.16 6.34
CA MET A 126 -0.64 -2.66 5.75
C MET A 126 -0.37 -4.08 6.26
N LEU A 127 -0.52 -5.07 5.40
CA LEU A 127 -0.16 -6.46 5.65
C LEU A 127 1.35 -6.59 5.44
N VAL A 128 2.05 -6.91 6.51
CA VAL A 128 3.53 -6.95 6.53
C VAL A 128 4.01 -8.31 6.03
N LEU A 129 4.72 -8.31 4.90
CA LEU A 129 5.17 -9.53 4.22
C LEU A 129 6.64 -9.84 4.46
N ASP A 130 7.42 -8.87 4.93
CA ASP A 130 8.81 -9.02 5.37
C ASP A 130 9.02 -8.16 6.62
N ASP A 131 9.96 -8.54 7.47
CA ASP A 131 10.30 -7.77 8.67
C ASP A 131 10.79 -6.36 8.30
N PHE A 132 10.31 -5.34 8.99
CA PHE A 132 10.81 -3.98 8.82
C PHE A 132 11.95 -3.73 9.80
N THR A 133 13.04 -3.16 9.30
CA THR A 133 14.26 -2.83 10.06
C THR A 133 14.75 -1.43 9.68
N ASP A 134 15.67 -0.87 10.44
CA ASP A 134 16.31 0.40 10.07
C ASP A 134 16.99 0.33 8.70
N GLU A 135 17.58 -0.81 8.36
CA GLU A 135 18.33 -1.00 7.13
C GLU A 135 17.43 -1.11 5.90
N ASN A 136 16.24 -1.77 6.02
CA ASN A 136 15.36 -2.01 4.87
C ASN A 136 14.23 -0.98 4.72
N GLY A 137 14.38 0.17 5.36
CA GLY A 137 13.47 1.29 5.22
C GLY A 137 12.27 1.23 6.16
N ALA A 138 12.53 1.24 7.47
CA ALA A 138 11.53 1.37 8.52
C ALA A 138 10.49 2.45 8.21
N ILE A 139 9.28 2.25 8.68
CA ILE A 139 8.19 3.20 8.55
C ILE A 139 8.10 4.08 9.80
N GLU A 140 7.84 5.37 9.59
CA GLU A 140 7.50 6.30 10.66
C GLU A 140 6.09 6.83 10.48
N VAL A 141 5.38 6.95 11.59
CA VAL A 141 4.03 7.50 11.67
C VAL A 141 4.03 8.68 12.62
N TYR A 142 3.34 9.76 12.25
CA TYR A 142 3.28 10.97 13.07
C TYR A 142 2.11 10.94 14.06
N ASP A 143 2.44 10.98 15.36
CA ASP A 143 1.49 11.15 16.46
C ASP A 143 2.10 12.06 17.53
N GLU A 144 1.92 13.38 17.33
CA GLU A 144 2.61 14.47 18.04
C GLU A 144 4.12 14.55 17.77
N GLU A 145 4.76 13.41 17.58
CA GLU A 145 6.13 13.21 17.12
C GLU A 145 6.23 12.10 16.09
N TRP A 146 7.37 11.94 15.42
CA TRP A 146 7.62 10.83 14.52
C TRP A 146 7.98 9.56 15.29
N ILE A 147 7.12 8.55 15.20
CA ILE A 147 7.29 7.25 15.85
C ILE A 147 7.76 6.25 14.81
N ARG A 148 8.97 5.75 14.97
CA ARG A 148 9.52 4.70 14.11
C ARG A 148 9.01 3.33 14.54
N LEU A 149 8.52 2.57 13.57
CA LEU A 149 7.90 1.27 13.80
C LEU A 149 8.66 0.16 13.06
N TYR A 150 8.71 -1.00 13.70
CA TYR A 150 9.39 -2.20 13.20
C TYR A 150 8.41 -3.39 13.17
N PRO A 151 7.35 -3.33 12.36
CA PRO A 151 6.44 -4.44 12.23
C PRO A 151 7.14 -5.67 11.66
N LYS A 152 6.67 -6.85 12.06
CA LYS A 152 7.22 -8.15 11.65
C LYS A 152 6.30 -8.80 10.62
N VAL A 153 6.84 -9.74 9.86
CA VAL A 153 6.04 -10.57 8.95
C VAL A 153 4.85 -11.17 9.71
N GLY A 154 3.67 -11.09 9.11
CA GLY A 154 2.42 -11.51 9.73
C GLY A 154 1.70 -10.45 10.57
N ASP A 155 2.33 -9.30 10.86
CA ASP A 155 1.68 -8.17 11.52
C ASP A 155 0.80 -7.38 10.53
N ILE A 156 -0.19 -6.66 11.07
CA ILE A 156 -0.96 -5.66 10.34
C ILE A 156 -0.74 -4.30 10.99
N LEU A 157 -0.18 -3.36 10.24
CA LEU A 157 -0.08 -1.97 10.66
C LEU A 157 -1.26 -1.18 10.07
N MET A 158 -2.14 -0.72 10.93
CA MET A 158 -3.27 0.13 10.57
C MET A 158 -2.89 1.59 10.72
N ILE A 159 -3.16 2.40 9.68
CA ILE A 159 -2.90 3.86 9.69
C ILE A 159 -4.17 4.57 9.20
N ASP A 160 -4.61 5.58 9.95
CA ASP A 160 -5.71 6.45 9.51
C ASP A 160 -5.28 7.25 8.27
N GLY A 161 -6.17 7.37 7.29
CA GLY A 161 -5.86 7.98 6.00
C GLY A 161 -5.47 9.45 6.03
N PHE A 162 -5.65 10.16 7.14
CA PHE A 162 -5.16 11.52 7.36
C PHE A 162 -3.91 11.58 8.24
N THR A 163 -3.38 10.45 8.68
CA THR A 163 -2.18 10.41 9.51
C THR A 163 -0.93 10.49 8.64
N PRO A 164 -0.06 11.50 8.85
CA PRO A 164 1.20 11.58 8.13
C PRO A 164 2.10 10.38 8.45
N HIS A 165 2.70 9.83 7.40
CA HIS A 165 3.66 8.74 7.53
C HIS A 165 4.70 8.83 6.42
N ARG A 166 5.83 8.16 6.63
CA ARG A 166 6.96 8.10 5.69
C ARG A 166 7.74 6.80 5.86
N SER A 167 8.53 6.44 4.86
CA SER A 167 9.44 5.29 5.00
C SER A 167 10.73 5.50 4.24
N TYR A 168 11.83 5.08 4.85
CA TYR A 168 13.19 5.30 4.36
C TYR A 168 13.58 4.35 3.23
N LYS A 169 14.76 4.59 2.67
CA LYS A 169 15.40 3.74 1.65
C LYS A 169 15.63 2.33 2.17
N ASN A 170 15.69 1.38 1.26
CA ASN A 170 16.14 0.04 1.57
C ASN A 170 17.65 -0.07 1.26
N ASN A 171 18.49 0.02 2.28
CA ASN A 171 19.94 -0.13 2.19
C ASN A 171 20.39 -1.57 2.50
N SER A 172 19.46 -2.51 2.66
CA SER A 172 19.77 -3.92 2.93
C SER A 172 19.87 -4.73 1.65
N GLU A 173 20.45 -5.92 1.77
CA GLU A 173 20.50 -6.92 0.69
C GLU A 173 19.18 -7.67 0.48
N ASN A 174 18.17 -7.40 1.29
CA ASN A 174 16.90 -8.10 1.27
C ASN A 174 15.77 -7.22 0.72
N ILE A 175 14.86 -7.83 -0.05
CA ILE A 175 13.62 -7.20 -0.48
C ILE A 175 12.71 -6.94 0.73
N ARG A 176 11.96 -5.82 0.70
CA ARG A 176 10.91 -5.52 1.68
C ARG A 176 9.58 -5.29 1.00
N ARG A 177 8.58 -6.10 1.36
CA ARG A 177 7.25 -6.10 0.74
C ARG A 177 6.16 -5.83 1.77
N ALA A 178 5.12 -5.16 1.32
CA ALA A 178 3.86 -5.03 2.04
C ALA A 178 2.69 -5.03 1.04
N TYR A 179 1.53 -5.51 1.48
CA TYR A 179 0.27 -5.38 0.76
C TYR A 179 -0.69 -4.50 1.57
N LEU A 180 -1.19 -3.45 0.96
CA LEU A 180 -2.05 -2.48 1.59
C LEU A 180 -3.49 -2.74 1.18
N CYS A 181 -4.38 -2.84 2.16
CA CYS A 181 -5.83 -2.90 1.98
C CYS A 181 -6.42 -1.63 2.58
N VAL A 182 -6.92 -0.72 1.75
CA VAL A 182 -7.52 0.53 2.23
C VAL A 182 -9.03 0.42 2.22
N TYR A 183 -9.63 0.66 3.38
CA TYR A 183 -11.07 0.66 3.59
C TYR A 183 -11.59 2.06 3.86
N SER A 184 -12.86 2.29 3.52
CA SER A 184 -13.54 3.56 3.79
C SER A 184 -14.93 3.33 4.38
N ASN A 185 -15.45 4.35 5.07
CA ASN A 185 -16.82 4.38 5.57
C ASN A 185 -17.86 4.76 4.52
N LYS A 186 -17.41 5.14 3.31
CA LYS A 186 -18.25 5.54 2.18
C LYS A 186 -17.84 4.80 0.92
N SER A 187 -18.81 4.39 0.12
CA SER A 187 -18.54 3.86 -1.23
C SER A 187 -18.03 4.96 -2.16
N ILE A 188 -16.92 4.70 -2.83
CA ILE A 188 -16.38 5.59 -3.86
C ILE A 188 -16.69 5.12 -5.28
N GLY A 189 -17.39 3.99 -5.41
CA GLY A 189 -17.76 3.37 -6.68
C GLY A 189 -16.61 2.73 -7.45
N LYS A 190 -16.93 1.64 -8.14
CA LYS A 190 -15.95 0.87 -8.94
C LYS A 190 -15.34 1.68 -10.09
N ASP A 191 -16.11 2.59 -10.67
CA ASP A 191 -15.64 3.42 -11.79
C ASP A 191 -14.58 4.42 -11.34
N PHE A 192 -14.67 4.90 -10.11
CA PHE A 192 -13.63 5.74 -9.54
C PHE A 192 -12.34 4.93 -9.30
N GLN A 193 -12.44 3.75 -8.72
CA GLN A 193 -11.28 2.87 -8.50
C GLN A 193 -10.56 2.58 -9.82
N LYS A 194 -11.30 2.19 -10.86
CA LYS A 194 -10.75 2.03 -12.22
C LYS A 194 -10.19 3.33 -12.78
N GLY A 195 -10.90 4.45 -12.60
CA GLY A 195 -10.44 5.75 -13.08
C GLY A 195 -9.16 6.24 -12.40
N PHE A 196 -8.98 5.95 -11.12
CA PHE A 196 -7.76 6.24 -10.39
C PHE A 196 -6.58 5.40 -10.89
N TYR A 197 -6.80 4.11 -11.08
CA TYR A 197 -5.85 3.18 -11.64
C TYR A 197 -5.38 3.58 -13.03
N TYR A 198 -6.31 3.85 -13.96
CA TYR A 198 -5.97 4.17 -15.36
C TYR A 198 -5.53 5.62 -15.59
N ARG A 199 -6.10 6.60 -14.90
CA ARG A 199 -5.80 8.01 -15.15
C ARG A 199 -4.51 8.49 -14.49
N LYS A 200 -4.24 8.04 -13.27
CA LYS A 200 -3.10 8.55 -12.51
C LYS A 200 -1.77 7.92 -12.94
N PHE A 201 -1.81 6.67 -13.38
CA PHE A 201 -0.60 5.90 -13.66
C PHE A 201 -0.41 5.51 -15.13
N ASN A 202 -1.32 5.93 -16.01
CA ASN A 202 -1.24 5.68 -17.47
C ASN A 202 -0.99 4.20 -17.84
N LEU A 203 -1.72 3.30 -17.19
CA LEU A 203 -1.51 1.86 -17.21
C LEU A 203 -2.00 1.14 -18.48
N THR A 204 -2.22 1.85 -19.58
CA THR A 204 -2.47 1.23 -20.88
C THR A 204 -1.34 0.28 -21.34
N GLN A 205 -0.24 0.25 -20.63
CA GLN A 205 0.88 -0.68 -20.87
C GLN A 205 0.77 -2.03 -20.16
N TRP A 206 -0.27 -2.23 -19.31
CA TRP A 206 -0.46 -3.47 -18.55
C TRP A 206 -1.37 -4.48 -19.24
N VAL A 207 -2.06 -4.07 -20.29
CA VAL A 207 -3.02 -4.92 -21.03
C VAL A 207 -2.41 -5.32 -22.35
N SER A 208 -1.40 -6.17 -22.29
CA SER A 208 -0.98 -6.98 -23.46
C SER A 208 -0.18 -8.19 -23.00
#